data_c54696f50f702c70668940c85f310d8b
#
_entry.id   c54696f50f702c70668940c85f310d8b
#
_cell.length_a   1.000
_cell.length_b   1.000
_cell.length_c   1.000
_cell.angle_alpha   90.00
_cell.angle_beta   90.00
_cell.angle_gamma   90.00
#
_symmetry.space_group_name_H-M   'P 1'
#
loop_
_entity.id
_entity.type
_entity.pdbx_description
1 polymer ?
#
loop_
_entity_poly.entity_id
_entity_poly.type
_entity_poly.pdbx_seq_one_letter_code
_entity_poly.pdbx_strand_id
1 'polypeptide(L)'
;MPINPLLKESSYGCKVICNGRSTYEMRKIRRYTEWQSMPYKEKAQYDEFERIKLLAKNADLPKIIIDEALRYHKKISEEQTFRGLNRAGVLAASIYISSRIHNLPRTAKEIAVIFHLDNTSATKGCKNAVNIVNKIEKNMNNLEKTHFHDTKPIAFIDRYCSKLNINSELTKVSQFVALRIEKNNLMPENTP
;
A
#
# COMPACT_ATOMS: atom_id res chain seq x y z
N MET A 1 -1.95 -1.78 -23.83
CA MET A 1 -1.76 -1.65 -22.37
C MET A 1 -0.28 -1.85 -22.06
N PRO A 2 0.32 -1.05 -21.22
CA PRO A 2 1.71 -1.31 -20.82
C PRO A 2 1.75 -2.65 -20.08
N ILE A 3 2.68 -3.51 -20.47
CA ILE A 3 2.95 -4.79 -19.80
C ILE A 3 3.40 -4.46 -18.37
N ASN A 4 2.74 -5.02 -17.36
CA ASN A 4 3.17 -4.82 -15.99
C ASN A 4 4.40 -5.72 -15.74
N PRO A 5 5.61 -5.14 -15.52
CA PRO A 5 6.82 -5.93 -15.36
C PRO A 5 6.84 -6.79 -14.09
N LEU A 6 5.87 -6.57 -13.19
CA LEU A 6 5.73 -7.35 -11.96
C LEU A 6 4.98 -8.67 -12.15
N LEU A 7 4.28 -8.83 -13.28
CA LEU A 7 3.62 -10.08 -13.66
C LEU A 7 4.57 -10.90 -14.53
N LYS A 8 4.82 -12.14 -14.14
CA LYS A 8 5.62 -13.09 -14.94
C LYS A 8 4.74 -13.63 -16.07
N GLU A 9 5.23 -13.63 -17.30
CA GLU A 9 4.79 -14.48 -18.41
C GLU A 9 3.38 -14.31 -19.01
N SER A 10 2.56 -13.36 -18.61
CA SER A 10 1.30 -13.19 -19.31
C SER A 10 1.47 -12.36 -20.58
N SER A 11 1.55 -13.02 -21.72
CA SER A 11 1.19 -12.40 -22.99
C SER A 11 -0.31 -12.09 -22.91
N TYR A 12 -0.65 -10.83 -22.66
CA TYR A 12 -2.04 -10.40 -22.70
C TYR A 12 -2.59 -10.65 -24.09
N GLY A 13 -3.43 -11.65 -24.20
CA GLY A 13 -4.15 -11.92 -25.41
C GLY A 13 -5.07 -10.79 -25.81
N CYS A 14 -5.68 -10.93 -26.96
CA CYS A 14 -6.62 -9.98 -27.52
C CYS A 14 -7.76 -9.67 -26.53
N LYS A 15 -8.06 -8.40 -26.29
CA LYS A 15 -9.19 -7.99 -25.45
C LYS A 15 -10.40 -7.72 -26.34
N VAL A 16 -11.48 -8.45 -26.13
CA VAL A 16 -12.75 -8.22 -26.83
C VAL A 16 -13.46 -7.02 -26.20
N ILE A 17 -13.57 -5.92 -26.95
CA ILE A 17 -14.30 -4.73 -26.54
C ILE A 17 -15.71 -4.81 -27.12
N CYS A 18 -16.72 -4.76 -26.28
CA CYS A 18 -18.11 -4.68 -26.70
C CYS A 18 -18.59 -3.24 -26.56
N ASN A 19 -18.91 -2.60 -27.66
CA ASN A 19 -19.49 -1.26 -27.69
C ASN A 19 -21.02 -1.36 -27.63
N GLY A 20 -21.64 -0.68 -26.67
CA GLY A 20 -23.08 -0.55 -26.61
C GLY A 20 -23.83 -1.85 -26.23
N ARG A 21 -24.92 -2.14 -26.95
CA ARG A 21 -25.80 -3.29 -26.73
C ARG A 21 -25.16 -4.59 -27.24
N SER A 22 -24.29 -5.21 -26.45
CA SER A 22 -23.72 -6.51 -26.81
C SER A 22 -24.73 -7.64 -26.61
N THR A 23 -24.81 -8.57 -27.58
CA THR A 23 -25.63 -9.79 -27.46
C THR A 23 -25.14 -10.69 -26.31
N TYR A 24 -25.98 -11.61 -25.86
CA TYR A 24 -25.63 -12.60 -24.82
C TYR A 24 -24.37 -13.38 -25.22
N GLU A 25 -24.28 -13.80 -26.48
CA GLU A 25 -23.16 -14.58 -27.02
C GLU A 25 -21.85 -13.77 -26.98
N MET A 26 -21.87 -12.51 -27.38
CA MET A 26 -20.69 -11.63 -27.32
C MET A 26 -20.20 -11.44 -25.88
N ARG A 27 -21.13 -11.32 -24.92
CA ARG A 27 -20.77 -11.24 -23.48
C ARG A 27 -20.14 -12.54 -22.99
N LYS A 28 -20.62 -13.69 -23.49
CA LYS A 28 -20.09 -15.01 -23.19
C LYS A 28 -18.68 -15.17 -23.77
N ILE A 29 -18.49 -14.84 -25.03
CA ILE A 29 -17.17 -14.86 -25.70
C ILE A 29 -16.16 -14.00 -24.94
N ARG A 30 -16.54 -12.75 -24.63
CA ARG A 30 -15.69 -11.85 -23.85
C ARG A 30 -15.27 -12.48 -22.52
N ARG A 31 -16.20 -13.06 -21.77
CA ARG A 31 -15.92 -13.72 -20.50
C ARG A 31 -14.95 -14.89 -20.65
N TYR A 32 -15.13 -15.73 -21.66
CA TYR A 32 -14.21 -16.85 -21.90
C TYR A 32 -12.83 -16.38 -22.35
N THR A 33 -12.76 -15.38 -23.22
CA THR A 33 -11.49 -14.79 -23.63
C THR A 33 -10.74 -14.17 -22.44
N GLU A 34 -11.45 -13.46 -21.56
CA GLU A 34 -10.86 -12.91 -20.32
C GLU A 34 -10.39 -14.01 -19.35
N TRP A 35 -11.10 -15.14 -19.28
CA TRP A 35 -10.67 -16.27 -18.44
C TRP A 35 -9.45 -17.00 -18.98
N GLN A 36 -9.33 -17.10 -20.30
CA GLN A 36 -8.22 -17.80 -20.96
C GLN A 36 -6.97 -16.92 -21.11
N SER A 37 -7.13 -15.60 -21.06
CA SER A 37 -6.03 -14.66 -21.33
C SER A 37 -4.96 -14.62 -20.24
N MET A 38 -5.28 -15.09 -19.05
CA MET A 38 -4.35 -15.01 -17.89
C MET A 38 -4.60 -16.15 -16.92
N PRO A 39 -3.55 -16.82 -16.40
CA PRO A 39 -3.68 -17.80 -15.32
C PRO A 39 -4.42 -17.23 -14.11
N TYR A 40 -5.25 -18.01 -13.45
CA TYR A 40 -6.07 -17.56 -12.33
C TYR A 40 -5.27 -16.87 -11.22
N LYS A 41 -4.09 -17.38 -10.91
CA LYS A 41 -3.20 -16.81 -9.88
C LYS A 41 -2.71 -15.42 -10.26
N GLU A 42 -2.33 -15.24 -11.53
CA GLU A 42 -1.86 -13.92 -12.03
C GLU A 42 -3.01 -12.91 -12.13
N LYS A 43 -4.20 -13.36 -12.53
CA LYS A 43 -5.38 -12.52 -12.54
C LYS A 43 -5.71 -11.99 -11.14
N ALA A 44 -5.66 -12.86 -10.13
CA ALA A 44 -5.90 -12.45 -8.75
C ALA A 44 -4.87 -11.40 -8.26
N GLN A 45 -3.59 -11.56 -8.63
CA GLN A 45 -2.56 -10.56 -8.34
C GLN A 45 -2.80 -9.24 -9.10
N TYR A 46 -3.18 -9.35 -10.37
CA TYR A 46 -3.49 -8.17 -11.18
C TYR A 46 -4.64 -7.36 -10.58
N ASP A 47 -5.72 -8.01 -10.19
CA ASP A 47 -6.87 -7.36 -9.56
C ASP A 47 -6.47 -6.67 -8.23
N GLU A 48 -5.58 -7.28 -7.46
CA GLU A 48 -5.05 -6.69 -6.23
C GLU A 48 -4.18 -5.45 -6.53
N PHE A 49 -3.32 -5.52 -7.53
CA PHE A 49 -2.49 -4.39 -7.94
C PHE A 49 -3.34 -3.20 -8.42
N GLU A 50 -4.36 -3.47 -9.23
CA GLU A 50 -5.29 -2.43 -9.68
C GLU A 50 -6.07 -1.82 -8.51
N ARG A 51 -6.47 -2.64 -7.53
CA ARG A 51 -7.12 -2.15 -6.31
C ARG A 51 -6.20 -1.25 -5.48
N ILE A 52 -4.93 -1.64 -5.29
CA ILE A 52 -3.95 -0.79 -4.60
C ILE A 52 -3.79 0.53 -5.33
N LYS A 53 -3.57 0.50 -6.65
CA LYS A 53 -3.40 1.70 -7.47
C LYS A 53 -4.59 2.63 -7.38
N LEU A 54 -5.81 2.09 -7.52
CA LEU A 54 -7.03 2.88 -7.50
C LEU A 54 -7.23 3.58 -6.15
N LEU A 55 -7.16 2.82 -5.05
CA LEU A 55 -7.42 3.35 -3.71
C LEU A 55 -6.32 4.32 -3.27
N ALA A 56 -5.06 4.01 -3.57
CA ALA A 56 -3.95 4.89 -3.26
C ALA A 56 -3.97 6.19 -4.09
N LYS A 57 -4.37 6.12 -5.36
CA LYS A 57 -4.55 7.29 -6.23
C LYS A 57 -5.71 8.17 -5.72
N ASN A 58 -6.81 7.58 -5.29
CA ASN A 58 -7.94 8.33 -4.72
C ASN A 58 -7.58 9.01 -3.39
N ALA A 59 -6.56 8.54 -2.71
CA ALA A 59 -6.02 9.13 -1.48
C ALA A 59 -4.83 10.08 -1.74
N ASP A 60 -4.62 10.49 -3.00
CA ASP A 60 -3.55 11.39 -3.44
C ASP A 60 -2.15 10.95 -2.98
N LEU A 61 -1.89 9.65 -2.98
CA LEU A 61 -0.57 9.14 -2.65
C LEU A 61 0.40 9.29 -3.84
N PRO A 62 1.66 9.68 -3.58
CA PRO A 62 2.67 9.79 -4.62
C PRO A 62 2.89 8.47 -5.37
N LYS A 63 3.14 8.54 -6.67
CA LYS A 63 3.35 7.36 -7.52
C LYS A 63 4.48 6.48 -7.02
N ILE A 64 5.54 7.05 -6.48
CA ILE A 64 6.69 6.31 -5.93
C ILE A 64 6.26 5.37 -4.79
N ILE A 65 5.36 5.83 -3.91
CA ILE A 65 4.79 5.00 -2.82
C ILE A 65 3.94 3.88 -3.40
N ILE A 66 3.16 4.16 -4.44
CA ILE A 66 2.29 3.17 -5.09
C ILE A 66 3.13 2.07 -5.74
N ASP A 67 4.13 2.44 -6.53
CA ASP A 67 4.98 1.50 -7.25
C ASP A 67 5.77 0.60 -6.26
N GLU A 68 6.28 1.18 -5.18
CA GLU A 68 6.98 0.42 -4.14
C GLU A 68 6.01 -0.48 -3.35
N ALA A 69 4.79 -0.03 -3.08
CA ALA A 69 3.76 -0.85 -2.43
C ALA A 69 3.42 -2.10 -3.25
N LEU A 70 3.35 -1.98 -4.58
CA LEU A 70 3.13 -3.13 -5.46
C LEU A 70 4.28 -4.16 -5.37
N ARG A 71 5.53 -3.68 -5.26
CA ARG A 71 6.69 -4.54 -5.09
C ARG A 71 6.64 -5.32 -3.78
N TYR A 72 6.33 -4.64 -2.66
CA TYR A 72 6.19 -5.30 -1.36
C TYR A 72 4.99 -6.23 -1.31
N HIS A 73 3.86 -5.84 -1.89
CA HIS A 73 2.70 -6.71 -1.97
C HIS A 73 3.02 -8.01 -2.69
N LYS A 74 3.77 -7.93 -3.80
CA LYS A 74 4.23 -9.11 -4.54
C LYS A 74 5.11 -10.00 -3.67
N LYS A 75 6.16 -9.45 -3.03
CA LYS A 75 7.07 -10.17 -2.13
C LYS A 75 6.29 -10.90 -1.02
N ILE A 76 5.35 -10.22 -0.37
CA ILE A 76 4.55 -10.79 0.71
C ILE A 76 3.63 -11.91 0.21
N SER A 77 3.00 -11.73 -0.96
CA SER A 77 2.08 -12.71 -1.57
C SER A 77 2.79 -13.97 -2.06
N GLU A 78 4.07 -13.87 -2.43
CA GLU A 78 4.92 -15.00 -2.81
C GLU A 78 5.31 -15.85 -1.60
N GLU A 79 5.58 -15.21 -0.45
CA GLU A 79 5.96 -15.92 0.78
C GLU A 79 4.77 -16.56 1.49
N GLN A 80 3.66 -15.85 1.58
CA GLN A 80 2.49 -16.33 2.32
C GLN A 80 1.17 -15.89 1.67
N THR A 81 0.24 -16.84 1.55
CA THR A 81 -1.12 -16.57 1.05
C THR A 81 -2.08 -16.26 2.19
N PHE A 82 -2.89 -15.22 2.01
CA PHE A 82 -3.90 -14.79 2.95
C PHE A 82 -5.31 -14.90 2.36
N ARG A 83 -6.32 -15.01 3.23
CA ARG A 83 -7.74 -15.10 2.83
C ARG A 83 -8.59 -14.10 3.62
N GLY A 84 -9.73 -13.72 3.04
CA GLY A 84 -10.71 -12.84 3.70
C GLY A 84 -10.14 -11.50 4.14
N LEU A 85 -10.51 -11.05 5.33
CA LEU A 85 -10.09 -9.76 5.90
C LEU A 85 -8.56 -9.66 6.10
N ASN A 86 -7.90 -10.78 6.40
CA ASN A 86 -6.44 -10.78 6.52
C ASN A 86 -5.75 -10.45 5.18
N ARG A 87 -6.31 -10.94 4.05
CA ARG A 87 -5.82 -10.61 2.71
C ARG A 87 -5.98 -9.11 2.42
N ALA A 88 -7.16 -8.55 2.72
CA ALA A 88 -7.41 -7.13 2.55
C ALA A 88 -6.51 -6.27 3.46
N GLY A 89 -6.26 -6.72 4.70
CA GLY A 89 -5.34 -6.07 5.63
C GLY A 89 -3.89 -6.06 5.16
N VAL A 90 -3.41 -7.17 4.59
CA VAL A 90 -2.04 -7.26 4.03
C VAL A 90 -1.90 -6.41 2.76
N LEU A 91 -2.94 -6.36 1.92
CA LEU A 91 -2.99 -5.50 0.75
C LEU A 91 -2.86 -4.02 1.15
N ALA A 92 -3.60 -3.59 2.17
CA ALA A 92 -3.50 -2.25 2.73
C ALA A 92 -2.12 -1.98 3.38
N ALA A 93 -1.55 -2.99 4.04
CA ALA A 93 -0.24 -2.90 4.69
C ALA A 93 0.93 -2.65 3.72
N SER A 94 0.78 -2.98 2.44
CA SER A 94 1.80 -2.67 1.43
C SER A 94 2.04 -1.16 1.32
N ILE A 95 0.97 -0.35 1.39
CA ILE A 95 1.06 1.11 1.43
C ILE A 95 1.71 1.59 2.74
N TYR A 96 1.40 0.94 3.88
CA TYR A 96 2.03 1.25 5.15
C TYR A 96 3.55 1.10 5.11
N ILE A 97 4.02 -0.03 4.59
CA ILE A 97 5.45 -0.31 4.45
C ILE A 97 6.12 0.71 3.52
N SER A 98 5.57 0.89 2.33
CA SER A 98 6.10 1.81 1.34
C SER A 98 6.16 3.27 1.85
N SER A 99 5.11 3.72 2.55
CA SER A 99 5.06 5.05 3.15
C SER A 99 6.18 5.28 4.17
N ARG A 100 6.50 4.27 4.98
CA ARG A 100 7.59 4.34 5.98
C ARG A 100 8.96 4.38 5.34
N ILE A 101 9.17 3.62 4.26
CA ILE A 101 10.44 3.61 3.52
C ILE A 101 10.73 4.98 2.92
N HIS A 102 9.70 5.67 2.43
CA HIS A 102 9.84 6.98 1.80
C HIS A 102 9.72 8.17 2.76
N ASN A 103 9.84 7.97 4.07
CA ASN A 103 9.72 9.03 5.09
C ASN A 103 8.40 9.83 5.03
N LEU A 104 7.34 9.21 4.52
CA LEU A 104 5.99 9.75 4.49
C LEU A 104 5.03 8.85 5.27
N PRO A 105 5.27 8.60 6.56
CA PRO A 105 4.56 7.58 7.31
C PRO A 105 3.06 7.86 7.35
N ARG A 106 2.28 6.78 7.21
CA ARG A 106 0.83 6.77 7.39
C ARG A 106 0.49 5.90 8.58
N THR A 107 -0.48 6.31 9.36
CA THR A 107 -0.96 5.47 10.47
C THR A 107 -1.81 4.32 9.95
N ALA A 108 -1.87 3.22 10.72
CA ALA A 108 -2.74 2.09 10.36
C ALA A 108 -4.22 2.51 10.27
N LYS A 109 -4.64 3.51 11.07
CA LYS A 109 -5.99 4.08 11.02
C LYS A 109 -6.26 4.83 9.72
N GLU A 110 -5.32 5.66 9.25
CA GLU A 110 -5.45 6.35 7.96
C GLU A 110 -5.56 5.35 6.81
N ILE A 111 -4.77 4.29 6.85
CA ILE A 111 -4.79 3.24 5.84
C ILE A 111 -6.09 2.44 5.89
N ALA A 112 -6.63 2.18 7.09
CA ALA A 112 -7.93 1.56 7.25
C ALA A 112 -9.03 2.36 6.53
N VAL A 113 -9.03 3.68 6.66
CA VAL A 113 -9.96 4.57 5.96
C VAL A 113 -9.79 4.49 4.44
N ILE A 114 -8.54 4.54 3.94
CA ILE A 114 -8.25 4.48 2.50
C ILE A 114 -8.75 3.18 1.87
N PHE A 115 -8.59 2.06 2.58
CA PHE A 115 -8.95 0.72 2.08
C PHE A 115 -10.35 0.26 2.52
N HIS A 116 -11.10 1.11 3.20
CA HIS A 116 -12.44 0.78 3.75
C HIS A 116 -12.42 -0.46 4.64
N LEU A 117 -11.43 -0.54 5.53
CA LEU A 117 -11.25 -1.61 6.49
C LEU A 117 -11.50 -1.13 7.91
N ASP A 118 -11.78 -2.08 8.80
CA ASP A 118 -11.77 -1.81 10.23
C ASP A 118 -10.33 -1.63 10.77
N ASN A 119 -10.19 -0.84 11.82
CA ASN A 119 -8.88 -0.54 12.41
C ASN A 119 -8.13 -1.78 12.89
N THR A 120 -8.86 -2.80 13.38
CA THR A 120 -8.27 -4.04 13.88
C THR A 120 -7.67 -4.86 12.75
N SER A 121 -8.39 -5.01 11.63
CA SER A 121 -7.88 -5.72 10.44
C SER A 121 -6.69 -5.01 9.81
N ALA A 122 -6.74 -3.68 9.70
CA ALA A 122 -5.61 -2.90 9.19
C ALA A 122 -4.38 -3.03 10.09
N THR A 123 -4.54 -2.91 11.42
CA THR A 123 -3.42 -3.05 12.37
C THR A 123 -2.81 -4.45 12.34
N LYS A 124 -3.65 -5.50 12.31
CA LYS A 124 -3.17 -6.88 12.16
C LYS A 124 -2.45 -7.07 10.82
N GLY A 125 -3.02 -6.53 9.74
CA GLY A 125 -2.39 -6.56 8.42
C GLY A 125 -1.02 -5.91 8.42
N CYS A 126 -0.87 -4.73 8.99
CA CYS A 126 0.41 -4.03 9.11
C CYS A 126 1.44 -4.84 9.92
N LYS A 127 1.05 -5.40 11.08
CA LYS A 127 1.94 -6.25 11.88
C LYS A 127 2.39 -7.50 11.12
N ASN A 128 1.45 -8.20 10.49
CA ASN A 128 1.75 -9.40 9.72
C ASN A 128 2.68 -9.10 8.54
N ALA A 129 2.41 -8.04 7.79
CA ALA A 129 3.22 -7.66 6.65
C ALA A 129 4.66 -7.29 7.05
N VAL A 130 4.84 -6.50 8.12
CA VAL A 130 6.17 -6.17 8.65
C VAL A 130 6.91 -7.41 9.11
N ASN A 131 6.25 -8.32 9.83
CA ASN A 131 6.85 -9.58 10.29
C ASN A 131 7.32 -10.44 9.10
N ILE A 132 6.53 -10.51 8.02
CA ILE A 132 6.89 -11.27 6.82
C ILE A 132 8.09 -10.63 6.13
N VAL A 133 8.09 -9.31 5.96
CA VAL A 133 9.24 -8.60 5.35
C VAL A 133 10.50 -8.84 6.18
N ASN A 134 10.42 -8.70 7.50
CA ASN A 134 11.55 -8.98 8.39
C ASN A 134 12.02 -10.46 8.30
N LYS A 135 11.09 -11.39 8.11
CA LYS A 135 11.43 -12.82 7.92
C LYS A 135 12.15 -13.06 6.60
N ILE A 136 11.66 -12.48 5.50
CA ILE A 136 12.28 -12.58 4.17
C ILE A 136 13.70 -12.01 4.21
N GLU A 137 13.87 -10.86 4.89
CA GLU A 137 15.13 -10.11 4.90
C GLU A 137 16.10 -10.58 6.01
N LYS A 138 15.69 -11.54 6.85
CA LYS A 138 16.54 -12.04 7.95
C LYS A 138 17.89 -12.55 7.47
N ASN A 139 17.94 -13.21 6.32
CA ASN A 139 19.12 -13.80 5.73
C ASN A 139 19.82 -12.89 4.70
N MET A 140 19.33 -11.66 4.49
CA MET A 140 19.94 -10.71 3.57
C MET A 140 21.04 -9.90 4.24
N ASN A 141 21.96 -9.34 3.44
CA ASN A 141 22.98 -8.42 3.90
C ASN A 141 22.34 -7.14 4.48
N ASN A 142 22.99 -6.52 5.44
CA ASN A 142 22.44 -5.30 6.08
C ASN A 142 22.18 -4.15 5.10
N LEU A 143 22.93 -4.08 3.97
CA LEU A 143 22.72 -3.08 2.92
C LEU A 143 21.46 -3.30 2.08
N GLU A 144 20.96 -4.54 2.05
CA GLU A 144 19.78 -4.94 1.25
C GLU A 144 18.49 -4.97 2.08
N LYS A 145 18.61 -4.87 3.40
CA LYS A 145 17.45 -4.87 4.31
C LYS A 145 16.66 -3.58 4.19
N THR A 146 15.36 -3.73 4.31
CA THR A 146 14.46 -2.58 4.35
C THR A 146 14.67 -1.80 5.65
N HIS A 147 15.18 -0.60 5.55
CA HIS A 147 15.27 0.29 6.69
C HIS A 147 13.92 0.97 6.93
N PHE A 148 13.22 0.51 7.96
CA PHE A 148 12.05 1.21 8.44
C PHE A 148 12.50 2.41 9.26
N HIS A 149 12.26 3.61 8.75
CA HIS A 149 12.48 4.82 9.53
C HIS A 149 11.59 4.84 10.77
N ASP A 150 12.16 5.27 11.89
CA ASP A 150 11.38 5.48 13.10
C ASP A 150 10.31 6.55 12.86
N THR A 151 9.09 6.21 13.25
CA THR A 151 7.96 7.09 13.03
C THR A 151 7.96 8.16 14.11
N LYS A 152 8.43 9.36 13.79
CA LYS A 152 8.47 10.50 14.71
C LYS A 152 7.25 11.40 14.52
N PRO A 153 6.75 12.06 15.58
CA PRO A 153 5.60 12.98 15.49
C PRO A 153 5.78 14.06 14.43
N ILE A 154 7.01 14.54 14.26
CA ILE A 154 7.34 15.58 13.27
C ILE A 154 6.95 15.19 11.82
N ALA A 155 7.06 13.91 11.47
CA ALA A 155 6.74 13.44 10.13
C ALA A 155 5.24 13.53 9.76
N PHE A 156 4.37 13.74 10.75
CA PHE A 156 2.93 13.91 10.55
C PHE A 156 2.49 15.36 10.52
N ILE A 157 3.25 16.30 11.12
CA ILE A 157 2.82 17.67 11.37
C ILE A 157 2.45 18.37 10.08
N ASP A 158 3.32 18.36 9.06
CA ASP A 158 3.08 19.06 7.80
C ASP A 158 1.76 18.62 7.14
N ARG A 159 1.52 17.30 7.14
CA ARG A 159 0.31 16.74 6.53
C ARG A 159 -0.96 17.11 7.30
N TYR A 160 -0.91 17.05 8.62
CA TYR A 160 -2.06 17.43 9.44
C TYR A 160 -2.32 18.93 9.43
N CYS A 161 -1.28 19.75 9.48
CA CYS A 161 -1.40 21.19 9.34
C CYS A 161 -1.97 21.59 7.97
N SER A 162 -1.51 20.95 6.91
CA SER A 162 -2.07 21.15 5.56
C SER A 162 -3.55 20.78 5.48
N LYS A 163 -3.96 19.63 6.07
CA LYS A 163 -5.37 19.23 6.12
C LYS A 163 -6.27 20.20 6.89
N LEU A 164 -5.71 20.85 7.91
CA LEU A 164 -6.41 21.81 8.75
C LEU A 164 -6.30 23.25 8.21
N ASN A 165 -5.66 23.45 7.06
CA ASN A 165 -5.38 24.75 6.45
C ASN A 165 -4.66 25.72 7.42
N ILE A 166 -3.73 25.20 8.22
CA ILE A 166 -2.93 25.97 9.17
C ILE A 166 -1.83 26.72 8.42
N ASN A 167 -1.58 27.98 8.81
CA ASN A 167 -0.52 28.80 8.24
C ASN A 167 0.86 28.17 8.40
N SER A 168 1.76 28.42 7.44
CA SER A 168 3.12 27.90 7.41
C SER A 168 3.95 28.30 8.64
N GLU A 169 3.71 29.49 9.21
CA GLU A 169 4.37 29.95 10.44
C GLU A 169 4.00 29.07 11.64
N LEU A 170 2.71 28.82 11.83
CA LEU A 170 2.22 27.95 12.91
C LEU A 170 2.68 26.50 12.70
N THR A 171 2.79 26.05 11.45
CA THR A 171 3.36 24.73 11.13
C THR A 171 4.80 24.61 11.60
N LYS A 172 5.63 25.63 11.35
CA LYS A 172 7.03 25.67 11.83
C LYS A 172 7.11 25.69 13.36
N VAL A 173 6.23 26.45 14.02
CA VAL A 173 6.15 26.46 15.50
C VAL A 173 5.79 25.06 16.02
N SER A 174 4.81 24.40 15.40
CA SER A 174 4.41 23.04 15.77
C SER A 174 5.54 22.04 15.62
N GLN A 175 6.31 22.13 14.53
CA GLN A 175 7.52 21.31 14.32
C GLN A 175 8.58 21.59 15.38
N PHE A 176 8.82 22.85 15.69
CA PHE A 176 9.78 23.24 16.73
C PHE A 176 9.38 22.69 18.11
N VAL A 177 8.11 22.78 18.47
CA VAL A 177 7.59 22.24 19.73
C VAL A 177 7.78 20.71 19.77
N ALA A 178 7.45 20.00 18.69
CA ALA A 178 7.63 18.55 18.61
C ALA A 178 9.10 18.14 18.78
N LEU A 179 10.02 18.85 18.12
CA LEU A 179 11.46 18.62 18.29
C LEU A 179 11.94 18.89 19.72
N ARG A 180 11.41 19.92 20.38
CA ARG A 180 11.75 20.21 21.77
C ARG A 180 11.23 19.17 22.74
N ILE A 181 10.02 18.67 22.53
CA ILE A 181 9.44 17.58 23.34
C ILE A 181 10.31 16.33 23.21
N GLU A 182 10.69 15.95 21.98
CA GLU A 182 11.55 14.80 21.71
C GLU A 182 12.93 14.97 22.33
N LYS A 183 13.59 16.13 22.11
CA LYS A 183 14.94 16.40 22.64
C LYS A 183 15.00 16.38 24.16
N ASN A 184 13.97 16.88 24.82
CA ASN A 184 13.92 16.96 26.28
C ASN A 184 13.28 15.72 26.94
N ASN A 185 12.87 14.74 26.10
CA ASN A 185 12.23 13.50 26.57
C ASN A 185 11.05 13.75 27.52
N LEU A 186 10.23 14.76 27.23
CA LEU A 186 9.14 15.21 28.11
C LEU A 186 7.96 14.23 28.17
N MET A 187 7.84 13.34 27.19
CA MET A 187 6.76 12.34 27.08
C MET A 187 7.30 10.96 26.73
N PRO A 188 8.11 10.33 27.60
CA PRO A 188 8.78 9.07 27.28
C PRO A 188 7.82 7.89 27.12
N GLU A 189 6.64 7.97 27.74
CA GLU A 189 5.64 6.88 27.73
C GLU A 189 4.70 6.93 26.52
N ASN A 190 4.65 8.02 25.80
CA ASN A 190 3.77 8.18 24.63
C ASN A 190 4.52 7.79 23.37
N THR A 191 4.07 6.70 22.75
CA THR A 191 4.47 6.36 21.39
C THR A 191 3.77 7.30 20.40
N PRO A 192 4.45 7.75 19.35
CA PRO A 192 3.90 8.62 18.31
C PRO A 192 2.77 7.94 17.51
#